data_734ba865c750345c53ff69413116b55e
#
_entry.id   734ba865c750345c53ff69413116b55e
#
_cell.length_a   1.000
_cell.length_b   1.000
_cell.length_c   1.000
_cell.angle_alpha   90.00
_cell.angle_beta   90.00
_cell.angle_gamma   90.00
#
_symmetry.space_group_name_H-M   'P 1'
#
loop_
_entity.id
_entity.type
_entity.pdbx_description
1 polymer ?
#
loop_
_entity_poly.entity_id
_entity_poly.type
_entity_poly.pdbx_seq_one_letter_code
_entity_poly.pdbx_strand_id
1 'polypeptide(L)'
;MNIVLSGPSGSGKGTITEMLMNKMGYRKFTTCTTRPSRENERNGFDYYFLSKEEFDNYVKNGVMYNIREYGGNLYGSFEKNMDNIESNVPVIFQLTPDRALKMKEVNPNTFLILILPPNVEELKNRRKDRSVKRVEDDIKNLEDAMNYDFVVINDDLELAVTQIIEAINAFETKSFSVNSVQNQKIIKDFIKQFNNASLESKVEKVFNKEIADSWDDKARFVTYHGIKNPITNEVLSSIHNGMSIADIGCGTGKLISKIDRKIDNSVLTGLDISSNMIYHAQNRVMTEKNKTVFINDDFMKYDFKNKFDIIIFSYVLHHMSDPVEALRRAKELLTNEGNILFSVPGTSYLSETFKANELNGRYSIEEMDQIVAEAGLYPLSACRNNFLMSFNSYEMYIEYLKSIGTYQKINNYLNEEWDSEFNKVVLERFNASEFITGEYLTYNCKDKKKILTRS
;
A
#
# COMPACT_ATOMS: atom_id res chain seq x y z
N MET A 1 1.68 -38.44 2.04
CA MET A 1 2.14 -37.03 2.06
C MET A 1 0.95 -36.09 2.01
N ASN A 2 0.99 -34.98 2.75
CA ASN A 2 0.01 -33.92 2.65
C ASN A 2 0.57 -32.76 1.81
N ILE A 3 -0.23 -32.23 0.88
CA ILE A 3 0.10 -31.07 0.08
C ILE A 3 -0.84 -29.94 0.51
N VAL A 4 -0.31 -28.82 0.96
CA VAL A 4 -1.14 -27.67 1.34
C VAL A 4 -0.94 -26.55 0.34
N LEU A 5 -2.03 -26.14 -0.29
CA LEU A 5 -2.08 -24.96 -1.17
C LEU A 5 -2.69 -23.79 -0.41
N SER A 6 -1.90 -22.73 -0.24
CA SER A 6 -2.32 -21.44 0.34
C SER A 6 -2.19 -20.31 -0.66
N GLY A 7 -2.71 -19.17 -0.31
CA GLY A 7 -2.61 -17.95 -1.12
C GLY A 7 -3.91 -17.14 -1.08
N PRO A 8 -3.89 -15.89 -1.53
CA PRO A 8 -5.06 -15.02 -1.52
C PRO A 8 -6.18 -15.59 -2.38
N SER A 9 -7.41 -15.22 -2.06
CA SER A 9 -8.56 -15.64 -2.87
C SER A 9 -8.44 -15.01 -4.27
N GLY A 10 -8.57 -15.82 -5.33
CA GLY A 10 -8.33 -15.40 -6.72
C GLY A 10 -6.92 -15.75 -7.23
N SER A 11 -6.03 -16.32 -6.40
CA SER A 11 -4.70 -16.76 -6.85
C SER A 11 -4.69 -18.01 -7.75
N GLY A 12 -5.84 -18.68 -7.93
CA GLY A 12 -5.94 -19.87 -8.81
C GLY A 12 -5.86 -21.20 -8.09
N LYS A 13 -5.89 -21.25 -6.75
CA LYS A 13 -5.81 -22.50 -5.95
C LYS A 13 -6.77 -23.60 -6.41
N GLY A 14 -8.03 -23.24 -6.68
CA GLY A 14 -9.06 -24.20 -7.12
C GLY A 14 -8.70 -24.87 -8.44
N THR A 15 -8.33 -24.07 -9.44
CA THR A 15 -7.94 -24.52 -10.77
C THR A 15 -6.69 -25.40 -10.73
N ILE A 16 -5.66 -24.96 -9.98
CA ILE A 16 -4.42 -25.73 -9.77
C ILE A 16 -4.73 -27.07 -9.08
N THR A 17 -5.58 -27.07 -8.04
CA THR A 17 -6.00 -28.31 -7.36
C THR A 17 -6.64 -29.28 -8.36
N GLU A 18 -7.56 -28.82 -9.20
CA GLU A 18 -8.22 -29.66 -10.20
C GLU A 18 -7.22 -30.23 -11.21
N MET A 19 -6.26 -29.44 -11.68
CA MET A 19 -5.22 -29.92 -12.59
C MET A 19 -4.29 -30.94 -11.94
N LEU A 20 -3.91 -30.74 -10.68
CA LEU A 20 -3.10 -31.72 -9.94
C LEU A 20 -3.86 -33.03 -9.73
N MET A 21 -5.17 -32.98 -9.44
CA MET A 21 -6.01 -34.18 -9.36
C MET A 21 -6.07 -34.92 -10.70
N ASN A 22 -6.28 -34.21 -11.79
CA ASN A 22 -6.40 -34.78 -13.13
C ASN A 22 -5.08 -35.35 -13.66
N LYS A 23 -3.96 -34.64 -13.46
CA LYS A 23 -2.65 -35.04 -13.99
C LYS A 23 -1.94 -36.07 -13.13
N MET A 24 -2.11 -35.99 -11.78
CA MET A 24 -1.35 -36.80 -10.83
C MET A 24 -2.21 -37.84 -10.05
N GLY A 25 -3.53 -37.80 -10.22
CA GLY A 25 -4.43 -38.66 -9.45
C GLY A 25 -4.52 -38.30 -7.96
N TYR A 26 -4.08 -37.13 -7.56
CA TYR A 26 -4.14 -36.68 -6.15
C TYR A 26 -5.58 -36.50 -5.71
N ARG A 27 -5.81 -36.56 -4.39
CA ARG A 27 -7.13 -36.34 -3.80
C ARG A 27 -7.21 -35.00 -3.15
N LYS A 28 -8.38 -34.40 -3.19
CA LYS A 28 -8.65 -33.14 -2.47
C LYS A 28 -9.39 -33.42 -1.15
N PHE A 29 -8.93 -32.80 -0.08
CA PHE A 29 -9.68 -32.77 1.18
C PHE A 29 -10.77 -31.71 1.10
N THR A 30 -12.04 -32.15 1.02
CA THR A 30 -13.19 -31.24 0.88
C THR A 30 -13.80 -30.94 2.25
N THR A 31 -13.89 -29.65 2.60
CA THR A 31 -14.49 -29.17 3.85
C THR A 31 -15.95 -28.79 3.66
N CYS A 32 -16.67 -28.53 4.77
CA CYS A 32 -18.06 -28.09 4.77
C CYS A 32 -18.17 -26.60 5.07
N THR A 33 -19.23 -25.97 4.57
CA THR A 33 -19.53 -24.57 4.90
C THR A 33 -21.02 -24.28 4.85
N THR A 34 -21.50 -23.36 5.70
CA THR A 34 -22.88 -22.82 5.60
C THR A 34 -22.95 -21.62 4.65
N ARG A 35 -21.84 -21.19 4.08
CA ARG A 35 -21.84 -20.15 3.05
C ARG A 35 -22.55 -20.64 1.79
N PRO A 36 -23.44 -19.85 1.18
CA PRO A 36 -24.03 -20.20 -0.12
C PRO A 36 -22.95 -20.47 -1.18
N SER A 37 -23.19 -21.47 -2.04
CA SER A 37 -22.31 -21.73 -3.19
C SER A 37 -22.28 -20.53 -4.13
N ARG A 38 -21.14 -20.32 -4.78
CA ARG A 38 -21.00 -19.35 -5.87
C ARG A 38 -21.33 -20.01 -7.20
N GLU A 39 -21.54 -19.16 -8.23
CA GLU A 39 -21.98 -19.59 -9.56
C GLU A 39 -21.16 -20.74 -10.17
N ASN A 40 -19.85 -20.77 -9.90
CA ASN A 40 -18.92 -21.77 -10.45
C ASN A 40 -18.43 -22.80 -9.42
N GLU A 41 -19.03 -22.85 -8.23
CA GLU A 41 -18.64 -23.80 -7.19
C GLU A 41 -19.52 -25.04 -7.22
N ARG A 42 -18.91 -26.23 -7.11
CA ARG A 42 -19.58 -27.53 -7.16
C ARG A 42 -19.68 -28.12 -5.76
N ASN A 43 -20.92 -28.50 -5.36
CA ASN A 43 -21.14 -29.20 -4.10
C ASN A 43 -20.42 -30.56 -4.08
N GLY A 44 -19.75 -30.86 -2.95
CA GLY A 44 -18.96 -32.07 -2.78
C GLY A 44 -17.56 -31.99 -3.39
N PHE A 45 -17.27 -31.01 -4.24
CA PHE A 45 -15.96 -30.78 -4.82
C PHE A 45 -15.25 -29.57 -4.21
N ASP A 46 -15.84 -28.37 -4.30
CA ASP A 46 -15.26 -27.16 -3.74
C ASP A 46 -15.47 -27.12 -2.22
N TYR A 47 -16.71 -27.31 -1.81
CA TYR A 47 -17.16 -27.50 -0.44
C TYR A 47 -18.36 -28.44 -0.43
N TYR A 48 -18.66 -29.02 0.74
CA TYR A 48 -20.01 -29.48 1.04
C TYR A 48 -20.79 -28.27 1.55
N PHE A 49 -21.69 -27.73 0.71
CA PHE A 49 -22.51 -26.59 1.08
C PHE A 49 -23.73 -27.10 1.86
N LEU A 50 -23.83 -26.67 3.11
CA LEU A 50 -24.85 -27.11 4.05
C LEU A 50 -25.71 -25.93 4.49
N SER A 51 -26.98 -26.18 4.79
CA SER A 51 -27.76 -25.24 5.59
C SER A 51 -27.21 -25.16 7.01
N LYS A 52 -27.55 -24.10 7.75
CA LYS A 52 -27.14 -23.99 9.15
C LYS A 52 -27.70 -25.14 9.99
N GLU A 53 -28.94 -25.56 9.72
CA GLU A 53 -29.60 -26.66 10.40
C GLU A 53 -28.91 -27.99 10.14
N GLU A 54 -28.53 -28.28 8.90
CA GLU A 54 -27.77 -29.49 8.56
C GLU A 54 -26.39 -29.48 9.24
N PHE A 55 -25.71 -28.34 9.21
CA PHE A 55 -24.41 -28.20 9.86
C PHE A 55 -24.49 -28.48 11.38
N ASP A 56 -25.46 -27.83 12.06
CA ASP A 56 -25.68 -28.00 13.49
C ASP A 56 -26.05 -29.46 13.84
N ASN A 57 -26.79 -30.15 12.98
CA ASN A 57 -27.12 -31.57 13.15
C ASN A 57 -25.88 -32.45 13.04
N TYR A 58 -24.99 -32.21 12.08
CA TYR A 58 -23.74 -32.95 11.96
C TYR A 58 -22.81 -32.73 13.16
N VAL A 59 -22.79 -31.50 13.71
CA VAL A 59 -22.05 -31.18 14.94
C VAL A 59 -22.62 -31.95 16.13
N LYS A 60 -23.95 -31.92 16.33
CA LYS A 60 -24.61 -32.64 17.43
C LYS A 60 -24.39 -34.16 17.38
N ASN A 61 -24.31 -34.71 16.19
CA ASN A 61 -24.08 -36.15 16.01
C ASN A 61 -22.60 -36.53 16.10
N GLY A 62 -21.69 -35.58 16.40
CA GLY A 62 -20.27 -35.84 16.60
C GLY A 62 -19.48 -36.26 15.36
N VAL A 63 -20.06 -36.08 14.16
CA VAL A 63 -19.42 -36.48 12.88
C VAL A 63 -18.69 -35.31 12.18
N MET A 64 -18.68 -34.13 12.83
CA MET A 64 -18.01 -32.93 12.31
C MET A 64 -17.06 -32.35 13.35
N TYR A 65 -15.87 -31.96 12.89
CA TYR A 65 -14.84 -31.33 13.72
C TYR A 65 -14.12 -30.19 12.98
N ASN A 66 -13.15 -29.53 13.65
CA ASN A 66 -12.49 -28.32 13.16
C ASN A 66 -13.47 -27.19 12.83
N ILE A 67 -14.51 -27.07 13.66
CA ILE A 67 -15.58 -26.10 13.47
C ILE A 67 -15.05 -24.69 13.75
N ARG A 68 -15.43 -23.75 12.88
CA ARG A 68 -15.07 -22.33 13.00
C ARG A 68 -16.12 -21.46 12.34
N GLU A 69 -16.17 -20.22 12.80
CA GLU A 69 -16.89 -19.14 12.13
C GLU A 69 -15.90 -18.23 11.41
N TYR A 70 -16.27 -17.83 10.16
CA TYR A 70 -15.50 -16.86 9.40
C TYR A 70 -16.44 -16.10 8.46
N GLY A 71 -16.42 -14.76 8.56
CA GLY A 71 -17.30 -13.90 7.74
C GLY A 71 -18.79 -14.21 7.91
N GLY A 72 -19.24 -14.55 9.12
CA GLY A 72 -20.63 -14.89 9.44
C GLY A 72 -21.09 -16.27 8.93
N ASN A 73 -20.17 -17.14 8.48
CA ASN A 73 -20.47 -18.49 8.01
C ASN A 73 -19.68 -19.53 8.81
N LEU A 74 -20.25 -20.70 9.00
CA LEU A 74 -19.59 -21.82 9.65
C LEU A 74 -18.80 -22.64 8.61
N TYR A 75 -17.68 -23.19 9.07
CA TYR A 75 -16.82 -24.11 8.33
C TYR A 75 -16.46 -25.29 9.23
N GLY A 76 -16.37 -26.48 8.64
CA GLY A 76 -16.04 -27.70 9.37
C GLY A 76 -15.51 -28.80 8.45
N SER A 77 -15.17 -29.95 9.03
CA SER A 77 -14.68 -31.13 8.32
C SER A 77 -15.42 -32.37 8.78
N PHE A 78 -15.81 -33.24 7.85
CA PHE A 78 -16.40 -34.54 8.20
C PHE A 78 -15.32 -35.53 8.61
N GLU A 79 -15.62 -36.38 9.59
CA GLU A 79 -14.77 -37.46 10.05
C GLU A 79 -14.41 -38.41 8.93
N LYS A 80 -15.37 -38.77 8.08
CA LYS A 80 -15.16 -39.62 6.89
C LYS A 80 -14.07 -39.10 5.94
N ASN A 81 -13.75 -37.81 5.96
CA ASN A 81 -12.68 -37.27 5.13
C ASN A 81 -11.29 -37.61 5.68
N MET A 82 -11.20 -37.99 6.99
CA MET A 82 -9.94 -38.42 7.62
C MET A 82 -9.54 -39.84 7.20
N ASP A 83 -10.49 -40.75 6.95
CA ASP A 83 -10.23 -42.13 6.49
C ASP A 83 -9.49 -42.12 5.13
N ASN A 84 -9.64 -41.03 4.37
CA ASN A 84 -8.93 -40.85 3.08
C ASN A 84 -7.46 -40.46 3.23
N ILE A 85 -7.01 -40.06 4.42
CA ILE A 85 -5.62 -39.63 4.68
C ILE A 85 -4.68 -40.85 4.84
N GLU A 86 -5.20 -42.00 5.20
CA GLU A 86 -4.41 -43.25 5.36
C GLU A 86 -4.01 -43.90 4.05
N SER A 87 -4.46 -43.38 2.91
CA SER A 87 -4.07 -43.93 1.60
C SER A 87 -2.67 -43.46 1.19
N ASN A 88 -1.96 -44.28 0.37
CA ASN A 88 -0.66 -43.92 -0.21
C ASN A 88 -0.73 -42.78 -1.25
N VAL A 89 -1.94 -42.25 -1.55
CA VAL A 89 -2.14 -41.16 -2.51
C VAL A 89 -2.05 -39.86 -1.80
N PRO A 90 -1.24 -38.88 -2.28
CA PRO A 90 -1.17 -37.55 -1.72
C PRO A 90 -2.52 -36.84 -1.65
N VAL A 91 -2.75 -36.13 -0.54
CA VAL A 91 -3.99 -35.37 -0.31
C VAL A 91 -3.70 -33.87 -0.32
N ILE A 92 -4.47 -33.14 -1.12
CA ILE A 92 -4.38 -31.69 -1.26
C ILE A 92 -5.36 -31.02 -0.31
N PHE A 93 -4.84 -30.13 0.52
CA PHE A 93 -5.59 -29.28 1.43
C PHE A 93 -5.51 -27.82 0.92
N GLN A 94 -6.61 -27.10 1.02
CA GLN A 94 -6.63 -25.65 0.81
C GLN A 94 -6.84 -24.96 2.18
N LEU A 95 -5.76 -24.42 2.74
CA LEU A 95 -5.76 -23.85 4.08
C LEU A 95 -5.26 -22.40 4.07
N THR A 96 -5.61 -21.66 5.13
CA THR A 96 -4.97 -20.38 5.47
C THR A 96 -3.55 -20.66 5.99
N PRO A 97 -2.59 -19.69 5.84
CA PRO A 97 -1.20 -19.91 6.23
C PRO A 97 -1.00 -20.37 7.68
N ASP A 98 -1.73 -19.76 8.62
CA ASP A 98 -1.68 -20.14 10.04
C ASP A 98 -2.01 -21.63 10.29
N ARG A 99 -2.98 -22.16 9.56
CA ARG A 99 -3.39 -23.57 9.65
C ARG A 99 -2.45 -24.52 8.96
N ALA A 100 -1.90 -24.08 7.84
CA ALA A 100 -0.92 -24.85 7.10
C ALA A 100 0.33 -25.10 7.95
N LEU A 101 0.82 -24.08 8.66
CA LEU A 101 1.94 -24.20 9.59
C LEU A 101 1.62 -25.18 10.74
N LYS A 102 0.46 -25.04 11.36
CA LYS A 102 0.02 -26.01 12.41
C LYS A 102 -0.08 -27.43 11.90
N MET A 103 -0.57 -27.62 10.67
CA MET A 103 -0.61 -28.96 10.07
C MET A 103 0.80 -29.54 9.89
N LYS A 104 1.76 -28.75 9.47
CA LYS A 104 3.14 -29.18 9.28
C LYS A 104 3.84 -29.49 10.62
N GLU A 105 3.53 -28.75 11.69
CA GLU A 105 4.01 -29.03 13.04
C GLU A 105 3.57 -30.43 13.52
N VAL A 106 2.29 -30.80 13.25
CA VAL A 106 1.73 -32.11 13.62
C VAL A 106 2.20 -33.21 12.67
N ASN A 107 2.31 -32.94 11.39
CA ASN A 107 2.77 -33.89 10.39
C ASN A 107 3.88 -33.29 9.54
N PRO A 108 5.16 -33.55 9.86
CA PRO A 108 6.31 -33.03 9.10
C PRO A 108 6.34 -33.45 7.63
N ASN A 109 5.65 -34.56 7.24
CA ASN A 109 5.50 -34.97 5.84
C ASN A 109 4.38 -34.16 5.13
N THR A 110 4.34 -32.85 5.42
CA THR A 110 3.43 -31.88 4.81
C THR A 110 4.24 -30.88 4.00
N PHE A 111 3.91 -30.73 2.71
CA PHE A 111 4.54 -29.80 1.79
C PHE A 111 3.67 -28.55 1.63
N LEU A 112 4.23 -27.39 2.02
CA LEU A 112 3.52 -26.12 2.03
C LEU A 112 3.83 -25.32 0.76
N ILE A 113 2.83 -25.05 -0.05
CA ILE A 113 2.94 -24.32 -1.32
C ILE A 113 2.09 -23.06 -1.24
N LEU A 114 2.71 -21.89 -1.44
CA LEU A 114 2.03 -20.62 -1.57
C LEU A 114 1.85 -20.27 -3.05
N ILE A 115 0.61 -20.00 -3.46
CA ILE A 115 0.27 -19.59 -4.81
C ILE A 115 -0.07 -18.10 -4.79
N LEU A 116 0.70 -17.31 -5.52
CA LEU A 116 0.47 -15.89 -5.71
C LEU A 116 0.07 -15.58 -7.17
N PRO A 117 -0.80 -14.61 -7.44
CA PRO A 117 -0.97 -14.09 -8.78
C PRO A 117 0.28 -13.27 -9.19
N PRO A 118 0.46 -12.96 -10.48
CA PRO A 118 1.65 -12.22 -10.97
C PRO A 118 1.80 -10.85 -10.34
N ASN A 119 0.68 -10.19 -10.07
CA ASN A 119 0.65 -8.87 -9.43
C ASN A 119 -0.71 -8.61 -8.75
N VAL A 120 -0.79 -7.50 -8.04
CA VAL A 120 -1.99 -7.10 -7.28
C VAL A 120 -3.15 -6.70 -8.20
N GLU A 121 -2.86 -6.13 -9.36
CA GLU A 121 -3.88 -5.74 -10.34
C GLU A 121 -4.61 -6.97 -10.89
N GLU A 122 -3.84 -8.00 -11.26
CA GLU A 122 -4.40 -9.28 -11.69
C GLU A 122 -5.20 -9.97 -10.58
N LEU A 123 -4.75 -9.88 -9.32
CA LEU A 123 -5.53 -10.34 -8.18
C LEU A 123 -6.88 -9.63 -8.09
N LYS A 124 -6.91 -8.31 -8.27
CA LYS A 124 -8.15 -7.52 -8.29
C LYS A 124 -9.05 -7.91 -9.45
N ASN A 125 -8.49 -8.08 -10.66
CA ASN A 125 -9.24 -8.47 -11.87
C ASN A 125 -9.89 -9.84 -11.73
N ARG A 126 -9.18 -10.84 -11.18
CA ARG A 126 -9.69 -12.20 -10.94
C ARG A 126 -10.79 -12.24 -9.85
N ARG A 127 -11.01 -11.13 -9.14
CA ARG A 127 -11.89 -11.04 -7.96
C ARG A 127 -13.10 -10.13 -8.15
N LYS A 128 -13.66 -9.98 -9.32
CA LYS A 128 -14.68 -8.99 -9.72
C LYS A 128 -15.79 -8.62 -8.71
N ASP A 129 -16.03 -9.40 -7.64
CA ASP A 129 -17.19 -9.22 -6.73
C ASP A 129 -16.85 -9.21 -5.22
N ARG A 130 -15.65 -8.78 -4.77
CA ARG A 130 -15.30 -8.95 -3.35
C ARG A 130 -14.90 -7.68 -2.62
N SER A 131 -15.35 -7.57 -1.35
CA SER A 131 -15.06 -6.45 -0.46
C SER A 131 -13.53 -6.26 -0.27
N VAL A 132 -13.10 -5.01 -0.26
CA VAL A 132 -11.70 -4.58 -0.03
C VAL A 132 -11.15 -5.19 1.28
N LYS A 133 -11.94 -5.21 2.36
CA LYS A 133 -11.57 -5.77 3.66
C LYS A 133 -11.06 -7.22 3.59
N ARG A 134 -11.70 -8.04 2.75
CA ARG A 134 -11.28 -9.45 2.60
C ARG A 134 -9.97 -9.62 1.85
N VAL A 135 -9.61 -8.65 1.01
CA VAL A 135 -8.31 -8.62 0.34
C VAL A 135 -7.22 -8.28 1.34
N GLU A 136 -7.47 -7.30 2.19
CA GLU A 136 -6.55 -6.88 3.26
C GLU A 136 -6.28 -8.03 4.23
N ASP A 137 -7.33 -8.76 4.64
CA ASP A 137 -7.20 -9.94 5.50
C ASP A 137 -6.38 -11.04 4.83
N ASP A 138 -6.63 -11.32 3.55
CA ASP A 138 -5.88 -12.34 2.79
C ASP A 138 -4.38 -11.96 2.67
N ILE A 139 -4.06 -10.69 2.49
CA ILE A 139 -2.68 -10.21 2.38
C ILE A 139 -1.96 -10.21 3.74
N LYS A 140 -2.65 -9.78 4.80
CA LYS A 140 -2.11 -9.85 6.16
C LYS A 140 -1.70 -11.29 6.53
N ASN A 141 -2.48 -12.27 6.10
CA ASN A 141 -2.17 -13.68 6.31
C ASN A 141 -0.94 -14.17 5.53
N LEU A 142 -0.43 -13.41 4.53
CA LEU A 142 0.80 -13.79 3.82
C LEU A 142 2.07 -13.65 4.67
N GLU A 143 2.04 -12.85 5.73
CA GLU A 143 3.16 -12.77 6.67
C GLU A 143 3.42 -14.10 7.35
N ASP A 144 2.36 -14.88 7.64
CA ASP A 144 2.48 -16.23 8.19
C ASP A 144 3.08 -17.23 7.17
N ALA A 145 3.02 -16.92 5.87
CA ALA A 145 3.55 -17.80 4.83
C ALA A 145 5.07 -17.62 4.56
N MET A 146 5.78 -16.77 5.31
CA MET A 146 7.22 -16.54 5.13
C MET A 146 8.08 -17.81 5.29
N ASN A 147 7.56 -18.83 5.98
CA ASN A 147 8.24 -20.10 6.24
C ASN A 147 7.71 -21.26 5.37
N TYR A 148 7.07 -20.95 4.23
CA TYR A 148 6.61 -21.98 3.31
C TYR A 148 7.75 -22.64 2.55
N ASP A 149 7.56 -23.90 2.16
CA ASP A 149 8.56 -24.68 1.45
C ASP A 149 8.74 -24.16 0.02
N PHE A 150 7.64 -23.82 -0.66
CA PHE A 150 7.64 -23.41 -2.05
C PHE A 150 6.66 -22.25 -2.30
N VAL A 151 7.07 -21.29 -3.11
CA VAL A 151 6.25 -20.16 -3.57
C VAL A 151 6.22 -20.18 -5.09
N VAL A 152 5.03 -20.16 -5.68
CA VAL A 152 4.83 -20.12 -7.12
C VAL A 152 3.99 -18.90 -7.51
N ILE A 153 4.38 -18.24 -8.60
CA ILE A 153 3.62 -17.16 -9.22
C ILE A 153 2.77 -17.76 -10.34
N ASN A 154 1.45 -17.68 -10.21
CA ASN A 154 0.49 -18.16 -11.19
C ASN A 154 0.20 -17.05 -12.24
N ASP A 155 1.18 -16.82 -13.09
CA ASP A 155 1.05 -15.96 -14.29
C ASP A 155 0.57 -16.83 -15.47
N ASP A 156 1.29 -17.89 -15.76
CA ASP A 156 0.89 -18.97 -16.67
C ASP A 156 0.47 -20.21 -15.87
N LEU A 157 -0.75 -20.66 -16.06
CA LEU A 157 -1.34 -21.75 -15.28
C LEU A 157 -0.65 -23.09 -15.50
N GLU A 158 -0.31 -23.44 -16.75
CA GLU A 158 0.34 -24.72 -17.08
C GLU A 158 1.78 -24.75 -16.55
N LEU A 159 2.49 -23.62 -16.66
CA LEU A 159 3.83 -23.50 -16.11
C LEU A 159 3.82 -23.60 -14.58
N ALA A 160 2.90 -22.90 -13.92
CA ALA A 160 2.74 -22.94 -12.46
C ALA A 160 2.45 -24.38 -11.97
N VAL A 161 1.56 -25.11 -12.65
CA VAL A 161 1.26 -26.51 -12.34
C VAL A 161 2.47 -27.39 -12.55
N THR A 162 3.23 -27.20 -13.63
CA THR A 162 4.46 -27.94 -13.91
C THR A 162 5.49 -27.75 -12.81
N GLN A 163 5.75 -26.50 -12.41
CA GLN A 163 6.66 -26.17 -11.30
C GLN A 163 6.24 -26.79 -9.98
N ILE A 164 4.93 -26.80 -9.70
CA ILE A 164 4.38 -27.45 -8.49
C ILE A 164 4.61 -28.95 -8.53
N ILE A 165 4.37 -29.62 -9.65
CA ILE A 165 4.58 -31.07 -9.81
C ILE A 165 6.06 -31.41 -9.61
N GLU A 166 6.96 -30.67 -10.22
CA GLU A 166 8.41 -30.83 -10.06
C GLU A 166 8.85 -30.68 -8.60
N ALA A 167 8.34 -29.65 -7.91
CA ALA A 167 8.62 -29.42 -6.50
C ALA A 167 8.07 -30.53 -5.59
N ILE A 168 6.87 -31.04 -5.85
CA ILE A 168 6.27 -32.18 -5.14
C ILE A 168 7.12 -33.42 -5.33
N ASN A 169 7.50 -33.78 -6.56
CA ASN A 169 8.32 -34.92 -6.85
C ASN A 169 9.70 -34.85 -6.18
N ALA A 170 10.31 -33.63 -6.16
CA ALA A 170 11.56 -33.44 -5.47
C ALA A 170 11.41 -33.57 -3.94
N PHE A 171 10.29 -33.12 -3.37
CA PHE A 171 10.00 -33.32 -1.94
C PHE A 171 9.80 -34.79 -1.59
N GLU A 172 9.06 -35.54 -2.38
CA GLU A 172 8.85 -37.00 -2.19
C GLU A 172 10.16 -37.77 -2.25
N THR A 173 11.04 -37.42 -3.18
CA THR A 173 12.36 -38.08 -3.33
C THR A 173 13.42 -37.53 -2.36
N LYS A 174 13.06 -36.62 -1.46
CA LYS A 174 13.95 -35.95 -0.51
C LYS A 174 15.11 -35.20 -1.18
N SER A 175 14.96 -34.81 -2.43
CA SER A 175 15.89 -33.98 -3.19
C SER A 175 15.54 -32.51 -3.18
N PHE A 176 14.40 -32.14 -2.58
CA PHE A 176 13.93 -30.77 -2.48
C PHE A 176 14.77 -29.95 -1.49
N SER A 177 15.21 -28.79 -1.94
CA SER A 177 15.90 -27.82 -1.09
C SER A 177 15.06 -26.52 -1.00
N VAL A 178 14.68 -26.15 0.22
CA VAL A 178 13.92 -24.90 0.46
C VAL A 178 14.81 -23.70 0.20
N ASN A 179 14.42 -22.84 -0.76
CA ASN A 179 15.04 -21.55 -0.94
C ASN A 179 14.28 -20.47 -0.14
N SER A 180 14.46 -20.47 1.18
CA SER A 180 13.74 -19.57 2.08
C SER A 180 13.97 -18.10 1.77
N VAL A 181 15.18 -17.70 1.36
CA VAL A 181 15.51 -16.31 1.00
C VAL A 181 14.71 -15.86 -0.22
N GLN A 182 14.67 -16.70 -1.26
CA GLN A 182 13.90 -16.39 -2.47
C GLN A 182 12.39 -16.36 -2.20
N ASN A 183 11.87 -17.31 -1.43
CA ASN A 183 10.46 -17.38 -1.07
C ASN A 183 10.04 -16.14 -0.29
N GLN A 184 10.80 -15.76 0.74
CA GLN A 184 10.53 -14.56 1.54
C GLN A 184 10.60 -13.28 0.71
N LYS A 185 11.55 -13.20 -0.23
CA LYS A 185 11.66 -12.06 -1.14
C LYS A 185 10.40 -11.92 -2.00
N ILE A 186 9.95 -12.99 -2.64
CA ILE A 186 8.73 -12.98 -3.48
C ILE A 186 7.51 -12.53 -2.66
N ILE A 187 7.34 -13.07 -1.45
CA ILE A 187 6.21 -12.72 -0.58
C ILE A 187 6.28 -11.25 -0.18
N LYS A 188 7.45 -10.76 0.27
CA LYS A 188 7.64 -9.35 0.66
C LYS A 188 7.39 -8.39 -0.49
N ASP A 189 7.88 -8.72 -1.69
CA ASP A 189 7.68 -7.91 -2.88
C ASP A 189 6.19 -7.85 -3.26
N PHE A 190 5.46 -8.96 -3.13
CA PHE A 190 4.01 -8.99 -3.38
C PHE A 190 3.22 -8.17 -2.33
N ILE A 191 3.54 -8.31 -1.04
CA ILE A 191 2.93 -7.52 0.05
C ILE A 191 3.21 -6.02 -0.18
N LYS A 192 4.44 -5.67 -0.56
CA LYS A 192 4.82 -4.29 -0.89
C LYS A 192 3.98 -3.74 -2.05
N GLN A 193 3.83 -4.48 -3.14
CA GLN A 193 2.98 -4.08 -4.28
C GLN A 193 1.53 -3.86 -3.85
N PHE A 194 0.98 -4.72 -2.98
CA PHE A 194 -0.38 -4.57 -2.47
C PHE A 194 -0.54 -3.30 -1.62
N ASN A 195 0.38 -3.09 -0.68
CA ASN A 195 0.37 -1.92 0.20
C ASN A 195 0.47 -0.63 -0.63
N ASN A 196 1.30 -0.63 -1.68
CA ASN A 196 1.47 0.48 -2.60
C ASN A 196 0.16 0.76 -3.38
N ALA A 197 -0.41 -0.23 -4.03
CA ALA A 197 -1.68 -0.10 -4.76
C ALA A 197 -2.87 0.27 -3.86
N SER A 198 -2.84 -0.14 -2.59
CA SER A 198 -3.81 0.26 -1.57
C SER A 198 -3.61 1.72 -1.17
N LEU A 199 -2.37 2.17 -0.99
CA LEU A 199 -2.06 3.56 -0.61
C LEU A 199 -2.46 4.55 -1.72
N GLU A 200 -2.16 4.26 -2.98
CA GLU A 200 -2.57 5.08 -4.13
C GLU A 200 -4.09 5.27 -4.18
N SER A 201 -4.85 4.18 -4.08
CA SER A 201 -6.33 4.24 -4.02
C SER A 201 -6.85 5.00 -2.79
N LYS A 202 -6.12 4.95 -1.66
CA LYS A 202 -6.45 5.67 -0.44
C LYS A 202 -6.17 7.16 -0.58
N VAL A 203 -5.04 7.54 -1.18
CA VAL A 203 -4.67 8.95 -1.42
C VAL A 203 -5.70 9.61 -2.32
N GLU A 204 -6.11 8.97 -3.41
CA GLU A 204 -7.14 9.50 -4.31
C GLU A 204 -8.48 9.71 -3.61
N LYS A 205 -8.91 8.77 -2.76
CA LYS A 205 -10.15 8.88 -1.97
C LYS A 205 -10.07 9.95 -0.89
N VAL A 206 -8.91 10.12 -0.25
CA VAL A 206 -8.69 11.14 0.77
C VAL A 206 -8.81 12.53 0.16
N PHE A 207 -8.19 12.78 -1.00
CA PHE A 207 -8.25 14.06 -1.70
C PHE A 207 -9.48 14.14 -2.62
N ASN A 208 -10.65 13.85 -2.04
CA ASN A 208 -11.95 13.93 -2.69
C ASN A 208 -12.37 15.39 -2.99
N LYS A 209 -13.57 15.56 -3.57
CA LYS A 209 -14.08 16.88 -3.94
C LYS A 209 -14.19 17.84 -2.74
N GLU A 210 -14.69 17.38 -1.60
CA GLU A 210 -14.88 18.21 -0.40
C GLU A 210 -13.55 18.76 0.13
N ILE A 211 -12.52 17.91 0.20
CA ILE A 211 -11.17 18.31 0.58
C ILE A 211 -10.57 19.25 -0.46
N ALA A 212 -10.73 18.97 -1.75
CA ALA A 212 -10.21 19.81 -2.82
C ALA A 212 -10.87 21.20 -2.81
N ASP A 213 -12.19 21.28 -2.64
CA ASP A 213 -12.95 22.55 -2.56
C ASP A 213 -12.49 23.43 -1.39
N SER A 214 -12.13 22.82 -0.25
CA SER A 214 -11.70 23.53 0.97
C SER A 214 -10.19 23.70 1.11
N TRP A 215 -9.39 23.11 0.19
CA TRP A 215 -7.92 23.02 0.34
C TRP A 215 -7.21 24.35 0.55
N ASP A 216 -7.63 25.38 -0.19
CA ASP A 216 -7.00 26.71 -0.09
C ASP A 216 -7.47 27.51 1.12
N ASP A 217 -8.59 27.13 1.76
CA ASP A 217 -9.21 27.79 2.89
C ASP A 217 -8.82 27.24 4.25
N LYS A 218 -7.98 26.18 4.29
CA LYS A 218 -7.58 25.53 5.55
C LYS A 218 -6.94 26.46 6.59
N ALA A 219 -6.43 27.62 6.17
CA ALA A 219 -5.89 28.66 7.07
C ALA A 219 -6.96 29.27 8.01
N ARG A 220 -8.25 29.09 7.73
CA ARG A 220 -9.36 29.53 8.61
C ARG A 220 -9.43 28.75 9.93
N PHE A 221 -8.89 27.53 9.94
CA PHE A 221 -8.95 26.65 11.11
C PHE A 221 -7.76 26.82 12.06
N VAL A 222 -6.65 27.39 11.59
CA VAL A 222 -5.37 27.38 12.29
C VAL A 222 -4.66 28.72 12.22
N THR A 223 -4.10 29.18 13.34
CA THR A 223 -3.15 30.27 13.37
C THR A 223 -1.73 29.72 13.39
N TYR A 224 -0.90 30.15 12.45
CA TYR A 224 0.49 29.73 12.35
C TYR A 224 1.42 30.78 12.99
N HIS A 225 2.36 30.31 13.80
CA HIS A 225 3.42 31.09 14.41
C HIS A 225 4.77 30.62 13.88
N GLY A 226 5.40 31.39 13.01
CA GLY A 226 6.67 31.06 12.35
C GLY A 226 6.56 30.88 10.84
N ILE A 227 7.57 30.22 10.24
CA ILE A 227 7.65 30.02 8.78
C ILE A 227 6.71 28.89 8.35
N LYS A 228 5.62 29.26 7.69
CA LYS A 228 4.52 28.37 7.31
C LYS A 228 4.84 27.41 6.16
N ASN A 229 5.64 27.83 5.17
CA ASN A 229 5.90 27.09 3.93
C ASN A 229 7.37 27.21 3.52
N PRO A 230 8.30 26.53 4.20
CA PRO A 230 9.73 26.63 3.90
C PRO A 230 10.08 26.23 2.48
N ILE A 231 9.44 25.18 1.93
CA ILE A 231 9.67 24.72 0.56
C ILE A 231 9.30 25.79 -0.47
N THR A 232 8.23 26.58 -0.26
CA THR A 232 7.88 27.67 -1.17
C THR A 232 9.00 28.69 -1.28
N ASN A 233 9.62 29.07 -0.16
CA ASN A 233 10.71 30.02 -0.15
C ASN A 233 11.94 29.47 -0.86
N GLU A 234 12.29 28.21 -0.60
CA GLU A 234 13.42 27.52 -1.23
C GLU A 234 13.21 27.43 -2.76
N VAL A 235 12.02 27.03 -3.21
CA VAL A 235 11.68 27.01 -4.64
C VAL A 235 11.80 28.40 -5.25
N LEU A 236 11.16 29.41 -4.65
CA LEU A 236 11.17 30.77 -5.20
C LEU A 236 12.56 31.40 -5.22
N SER A 237 13.50 30.99 -4.37
CA SER A 237 14.89 31.44 -4.41
C SER A 237 15.73 30.72 -5.46
N SER A 238 15.32 29.54 -5.89
CA SER A 238 16.06 28.65 -6.81
C SER A 238 15.68 28.80 -8.28
N ILE A 239 14.60 29.55 -8.60
CA ILE A 239 14.05 29.64 -9.97
C ILE A 239 14.45 30.92 -10.69
N HIS A 240 14.56 30.81 -12.02
CA HIS A 240 14.80 31.92 -12.95
C HIS A 240 14.05 31.70 -14.28
N ASN A 241 14.00 32.73 -15.11
CA ASN A 241 13.33 32.66 -16.41
C ASN A 241 13.89 31.56 -17.32
N GLY A 242 13.03 30.98 -18.14
CA GLY A 242 13.38 29.96 -19.13
C GLY A 242 13.49 28.54 -18.60
N MET A 243 13.20 28.30 -17.32
CA MET A 243 13.27 26.95 -16.72
C MET A 243 12.09 26.06 -17.10
N SER A 244 12.35 24.75 -17.13
CA SER A 244 11.35 23.70 -17.14
C SER A 244 11.17 23.15 -15.70
N ILE A 245 9.98 23.29 -15.13
CA ILE A 245 9.70 23.00 -13.72
C ILE A 245 8.52 22.04 -13.62
N ALA A 246 8.65 20.97 -12.81
CA ALA A 246 7.57 20.08 -12.48
C ALA A 246 7.24 20.15 -10.99
N ASP A 247 5.96 20.26 -10.64
CA ASP A 247 5.42 20.16 -9.29
C ASP A 247 4.60 18.87 -9.20
N ILE A 248 5.15 17.88 -8.52
CA ILE A 248 4.56 16.55 -8.35
C ILE A 248 3.69 16.53 -7.11
N GLY A 249 2.41 16.15 -7.27
CA GLY A 249 1.39 16.33 -6.26
C GLY A 249 1.06 17.81 -6.09
N CYS A 250 0.82 18.50 -7.21
CA CYS A 250 0.67 19.94 -7.27
C CYS A 250 -0.60 20.46 -6.56
N GLY A 251 -1.52 19.57 -6.17
CA GLY A 251 -2.80 19.91 -5.54
C GLY A 251 -3.59 20.91 -6.40
N THR A 252 -4.10 21.96 -5.78
CA THR A 252 -4.86 23.03 -6.46
C THR A 252 -3.98 23.99 -7.28
N GLY A 253 -2.72 23.66 -7.54
CA GLY A 253 -1.81 24.48 -8.36
C GLY A 253 -1.31 25.78 -7.70
N LYS A 254 -1.42 25.91 -6.37
CA LYS A 254 -1.06 27.14 -5.64
C LYS A 254 0.42 27.50 -5.75
N LEU A 255 1.31 26.52 -5.68
CA LEU A 255 2.75 26.73 -5.84
C LEU A 255 3.09 27.08 -7.29
N ILE A 256 2.56 26.35 -8.26
CA ILE A 256 2.72 26.66 -9.69
C ILE A 256 2.29 28.10 -10.00
N SER A 257 1.14 28.56 -9.45
CA SER A 257 0.68 29.92 -9.66
C SER A 257 1.62 31.00 -9.06
N LYS A 258 2.32 30.69 -7.97
CA LYS A 258 3.35 31.60 -7.43
C LYS A 258 4.61 31.63 -8.29
N ILE A 259 5.02 30.46 -8.79
CA ILE A 259 6.15 30.33 -9.73
C ILE A 259 5.85 31.11 -11.01
N ASP A 260 4.66 30.91 -11.60
CA ASP A 260 4.20 31.55 -12.83
C ASP A 260 4.26 33.08 -12.77
N ARG A 261 3.95 33.68 -11.60
CA ARG A 261 4.04 35.14 -11.41
C ARG A 261 5.46 35.65 -11.22
N LYS A 262 6.40 34.77 -10.89
CA LYS A 262 7.77 35.16 -10.55
C LYS A 262 8.74 35.09 -11.71
N ILE A 263 8.53 34.17 -12.65
CA ILE A 263 9.42 33.92 -13.79
C ILE A 263 8.67 33.99 -15.11
N ASP A 264 9.39 34.24 -16.18
CA ASP A 264 8.88 34.39 -17.54
C ASP A 264 9.52 33.35 -18.49
N ASN A 265 8.88 33.08 -19.65
CA ASN A 265 9.37 32.21 -20.73
C ASN A 265 9.72 30.78 -20.28
N SER A 266 8.99 30.25 -19.30
CA SER A 266 9.24 28.96 -18.65
C SER A 266 8.15 27.94 -18.99
N VAL A 267 8.47 26.66 -18.78
CA VAL A 267 7.50 25.55 -18.92
C VAL A 267 7.19 25.02 -17.52
N LEU A 268 5.93 25.12 -17.13
CA LEU A 268 5.46 24.72 -15.80
C LEU A 268 4.53 23.52 -15.95
N THR A 269 4.84 22.43 -15.27
CA THR A 269 4.05 21.20 -15.27
C THR A 269 3.58 20.89 -13.86
N GLY A 270 2.27 20.85 -13.62
CA GLY A 270 1.68 20.34 -12.39
C GLY A 270 1.10 18.95 -12.64
N LEU A 271 1.42 17.99 -11.80
CA LEU A 271 0.85 16.65 -11.87
C LEU A 271 0.25 16.29 -10.51
N ASP A 272 -0.97 15.75 -10.52
CA ASP A 272 -1.63 15.23 -9.31
C ASP A 272 -2.51 14.03 -9.66
N ILE A 273 -2.55 13.04 -8.77
CA ILE A 273 -3.39 11.85 -8.95
C ILE A 273 -4.88 12.17 -8.76
N SER A 274 -5.21 13.19 -7.97
CA SER A 274 -6.59 13.59 -7.70
C SER A 274 -7.15 14.47 -8.82
N SER A 275 -8.15 13.95 -9.53
CA SER A 275 -8.89 14.71 -10.56
C SER A 275 -9.56 15.96 -10.00
N ASN A 276 -10.03 15.92 -8.75
CA ASN A 276 -10.61 17.08 -8.07
C ASN A 276 -9.58 18.19 -7.83
N MET A 277 -8.37 17.84 -7.42
CA MET A 277 -7.27 18.80 -7.26
C MET A 277 -6.89 19.44 -8.61
N ILE A 278 -6.75 18.63 -9.64
CA ILE A 278 -6.42 19.12 -11.01
C ILE A 278 -7.52 20.02 -11.57
N TYR A 279 -8.80 19.71 -11.29
CA TYR A 279 -9.90 20.61 -11.67
C TYR A 279 -9.72 22.02 -11.10
N HIS A 280 -9.36 22.16 -9.80
CA HIS A 280 -9.07 23.45 -9.20
C HIS A 280 -7.80 24.10 -9.77
N ALA A 281 -6.77 23.31 -10.03
CA ALA A 281 -5.52 23.82 -10.60
C ALA A 281 -5.73 24.42 -11.99
N GLN A 282 -6.50 23.73 -12.87
CA GLN A 282 -6.83 24.19 -14.22
C GLN A 282 -7.68 25.47 -14.24
N ASN A 283 -8.53 25.66 -13.23
CA ASN A 283 -9.37 26.86 -13.08
C ASN A 283 -8.64 28.02 -12.37
N ARG A 284 -7.38 27.86 -11.99
CA ARG A 284 -6.59 28.91 -11.36
C ARG A 284 -6.12 29.92 -12.39
N VAL A 285 -6.23 31.21 -12.05
CA VAL A 285 -5.74 32.30 -12.92
C VAL A 285 -4.20 32.23 -13.00
N MET A 286 -3.70 31.99 -14.20
CA MET A 286 -2.28 31.97 -14.56
C MET A 286 -1.93 33.20 -15.42
N THR A 287 -0.64 33.52 -15.47
CA THR A 287 -0.16 34.53 -16.42
C THR A 287 0.00 33.90 -17.82
N GLU A 288 -0.01 34.73 -18.87
CA GLU A 288 0.29 34.23 -20.23
C GLU A 288 1.79 34.21 -20.53
N LYS A 289 2.64 34.52 -19.55
CA LYS A 289 4.09 34.60 -19.69
C LYS A 289 4.79 33.24 -19.79
N ASN A 290 4.14 32.20 -19.28
CA ASN A 290 4.69 30.85 -19.21
C ASN A 290 3.74 29.81 -19.86
N LYS A 291 4.32 28.70 -20.33
CA LYS A 291 3.52 27.55 -20.77
C LYS A 291 3.21 26.66 -19.58
N THR A 292 1.99 26.69 -19.08
CA THR A 292 1.56 25.88 -17.94
C THR A 292 0.65 24.74 -18.37
N VAL A 293 0.92 23.53 -17.87
CA VAL A 293 0.12 22.33 -18.12
C VAL A 293 -0.17 21.63 -16.78
N PHE A 294 -1.44 21.23 -16.57
CA PHE A 294 -1.86 20.41 -15.42
C PHE A 294 -2.30 19.03 -15.92
N ILE A 295 -1.77 17.97 -15.30
CA ILE A 295 -1.91 16.58 -15.69
C ILE A 295 -2.54 15.82 -14.54
N ASN A 296 -3.65 15.11 -14.80
CA ASN A 296 -4.23 14.17 -13.85
C ASN A 296 -3.70 12.77 -14.16
N ASP A 297 -2.69 12.34 -13.44
CA ASP A 297 -2.10 11.01 -13.58
C ASP A 297 -1.24 10.66 -12.34
N ASP A 298 -0.84 9.39 -12.24
CA ASP A 298 0.10 8.89 -11.26
C ASP A 298 1.54 9.20 -11.68
N PHE A 299 2.30 9.89 -10.81
CA PHE A 299 3.70 10.21 -11.08
C PHE A 299 4.54 8.98 -11.43
N MET A 300 4.28 7.85 -10.80
CA MET A 300 5.07 6.62 -11.01
C MET A 300 4.77 5.96 -12.36
N LYS A 301 3.66 6.32 -13.02
CA LYS A 301 3.19 5.70 -14.28
C LYS A 301 3.29 6.64 -15.49
N TYR A 302 3.11 7.95 -15.26
CA TYR A 302 3.05 8.94 -16.36
C TYR A 302 4.35 9.02 -17.16
N ASP A 303 4.27 8.90 -18.47
CA ASP A 303 5.42 8.94 -19.37
C ASP A 303 5.79 10.39 -19.76
N PHE A 304 6.65 11.02 -18.95
CA PHE A 304 7.17 12.35 -19.23
C PHE A 304 8.09 12.36 -20.47
N LYS A 305 7.78 13.20 -21.44
CA LYS A 305 8.58 13.34 -22.68
C LYS A 305 9.74 14.32 -22.53
N ASN A 306 9.75 15.17 -21.54
CA ASN A 306 10.73 16.22 -21.31
C ASN A 306 11.48 16.01 -20.00
N LYS A 307 12.67 16.63 -19.92
CA LYS A 307 13.45 16.76 -18.70
C LYS A 307 13.14 18.09 -18.01
N PHE A 308 13.43 18.15 -16.71
CA PHE A 308 13.14 19.30 -15.86
C PHE A 308 14.41 19.86 -15.21
N ASP A 309 14.47 21.18 -15.09
CA ASP A 309 15.53 21.87 -14.35
C ASP A 309 15.23 21.82 -12.84
N ILE A 310 13.95 21.81 -12.47
CA ILE A 310 13.52 21.61 -11.09
C ILE A 310 12.34 20.66 -11.05
N ILE A 311 12.43 19.67 -10.16
CA ILE A 311 11.30 18.81 -9.78
C ILE A 311 11.00 19.05 -8.31
N ILE A 312 9.73 19.30 -7.99
CA ILE A 312 9.27 19.68 -6.66
C ILE A 312 8.32 18.60 -6.14
N PHE A 313 8.49 18.22 -4.85
CA PHE A 313 7.54 17.45 -4.08
C PHE A 313 7.14 18.27 -2.84
N SER A 314 6.13 19.10 -3.01
CA SER A 314 5.67 20.00 -1.92
C SER A 314 4.68 19.28 -1.02
N TYR A 315 5.16 18.68 0.07
CA TYR A 315 4.35 17.92 1.04
C TYR A 315 3.61 16.73 0.44
N VAL A 316 4.21 16.03 -0.52
CA VAL A 316 3.61 14.88 -1.20
C VAL A 316 4.44 13.61 -1.07
N LEU A 317 5.77 13.70 -0.94
CA LEU A 317 6.67 12.53 -0.94
C LEU A 317 6.30 11.50 0.16
N HIS A 318 5.80 11.95 1.31
CA HIS A 318 5.34 11.09 2.41
C HIS A 318 3.98 10.40 2.13
N HIS A 319 3.34 10.69 1.01
CA HIS A 319 2.18 9.99 0.49
C HIS A 319 2.57 8.93 -0.55
N MET A 320 3.81 8.95 -1.03
CA MET A 320 4.33 7.96 -1.96
C MET A 320 4.62 6.65 -1.23
N SER A 321 4.30 5.55 -1.86
CA SER A 321 4.49 4.20 -1.31
C SER A 321 5.97 3.83 -1.17
N ASP A 322 6.81 4.34 -2.07
CA ASP A 322 8.25 4.17 -2.06
C ASP A 322 8.93 5.51 -2.37
N PRO A 323 9.30 6.28 -1.35
CA PRO A 323 9.95 7.57 -1.54
C PRO A 323 11.33 7.46 -2.20
N VAL A 324 12.05 6.34 -2.01
CA VAL A 324 13.34 6.10 -2.66
C VAL A 324 13.15 5.97 -4.16
N GLU A 325 12.17 5.15 -4.60
CA GLU A 325 11.89 4.94 -6.01
C GLU A 325 11.32 6.20 -6.68
N ALA A 326 10.47 6.95 -5.96
CA ALA A 326 9.97 8.23 -6.44
C ALA A 326 11.11 9.24 -6.70
N LEU A 327 12.08 9.32 -5.80
CA LEU A 327 13.25 10.18 -5.96
C LEU A 327 14.20 9.67 -7.07
N ARG A 328 14.35 8.34 -7.25
CA ARG A 328 15.11 7.78 -8.39
C ARG A 328 14.47 8.15 -9.72
N ARG A 329 13.17 7.98 -9.83
CA ARG A 329 12.42 8.38 -11.03
C ARG A 329 12.54 9.88 -11.30
N ALA A 330 12.39 10.71 -10.28
CA ALA A 330 12.59 12.15 -10.41
C ALA A 330 14.01 12.49 -10.91
N LYS A 331 15.04 11.84 -10.35
CA LYS A 331 16.43 12.01 -10.79
C LYS A 331 16.62 11.70 -12.27
N GLU A 332 15.97 10.65 -12.79
CA GLU A 332 16.02 10.30 -14.22
C GLU A 332 15.38 11.36 -15.10
N LEU A 333 14.42 12.14 -14.59
CA LEU A 333 13.73 13.20 -15.30
C LEU A 333 14.45 14.56 -15.22
N LEU A 334 15.57 14.66 -14.50
CA LEU A 334 16.33 15.92 -14.41
C LEU A 334 17.16 16.20 -15.67
N THR A 335 17.27 17.48 -16.04
CA THR A 335 18.35 18.00 -16.90
C THR A 335 19.72 17.79 -16.21
N ASN A 336 20.81 18.08 -16.93
CA ASN A 336 22.17 17.89 -16.37
C ASN A 336 22.42 18.77 -15.12
N GLU A 337 21.83 19.95 -15.08
CA GLU A 337 21.98 20.90 -13.95
C GLU A 337 20.80 20.87 -13.01
N GLY A 338 19.82 20.00 -13.24
CA GLY A 338 18.56 19.99 -12.52
C GLY A 338 18.68 19.58 -11.06
N ASN A 339 17.74 20.06 -10.26
CA ASN A 339 17.63 19.80 -8.82
C ASN A 339 16.26 19.22 -8.48
N ILE A 340 16.20 18.46 -7.36
CA ILE A 340 14.96 18.02 -6.73
C ILE A 340 14.80 18.77 -5.42
N LEU A 341 13.67 19.47 -5.25
CA LEU A 341 13.29 20.13 -4.02
C LEU A 341 12.08 19.43 -3.40
N PHE A 342 12.17 19.07 -2.14
CA PHE A 342 11.04 18.45 -1.48
C PHE A 342 10.91 18.85 0.01
N SER A 343 9.71 18.67 0.56
CA SER A 343 9.46 18.82 1.98
C SER A 343 8.54 17.72 2.50
N VAL A 344 8.86 17.19 3.67
CA VAL A 344 8.12 16.13 4.37
C VAL A 344 7.90 16.51 5.82
N PRO A 345 6.85 15.98 6.49
CA PRO A 345 6.68 16.13 7.92
C PRO A 345 7.85 15.51 8.71
N GLY A 346 8.37 16.23 9.70
CA GLY A 346 9.35 15.71 10.63
C GLY A 346 8.72 14.95 11.80
N THR A 347 9.54 14.34 12.64
CA THR A 347 9.08 13.50 13.77
C THR A 347 8.25 14.28 14.80
N SER A 348 8.46 15.56 14.95
CA SER A 348 7.71 16.43 15.89
C SER A 348 6.42 16.98 15.30
N TYR A 349 6.08 16.68 14.03
CA TYR A 349 4.82 17.15 13.44
C TYR A 349 3.61 16.55 14.14
N LEU A 350 2.79 17.38 14.77
CA LEU A 350 1.63 17.01 15.58
C LEU A 350 1.97 16.09 16.79
N SER A 351 3.19 16.19 17.33
CA SER A 351 3.68 15.29 18.40
C SER A 351 2.93 15.43 19.72
N GLU A 352 2.32 16.58 19.99
CA GLU A 352 1.52 16.82 21.19
C GLU A 352 0.25 15.99 21.22
N THR A 353 -0.32 15.70 20.06
CA THR A 353 -1.60 14.98 19.95
C THR A 353 -1.44 13.52 19.50
N PHE A 354 -0.39 13.20 18.72
CA PHE A 354 -0.16 11.87 18.19
C PHE A 354 1.22 11.32 18.54
N LYS A 355 1.27 10.11 19.09
CA LYS A 355 2.52 9.36 19.30
C LYS A 355 3.16 8.94 17.97
N ALA A 356 4.41 8.51 18.02
CA ALA A 356 5.17 8.12 16.84
C ALA A 356 4.49 7.01 16.00
N ASN A 357 3.83 6.05 16.64
CA ASN A 357 3.13 4.94 15.99
C ASN A 357 1.66 5.24 15.62
N GLU A 358 1.14 6.41 15.99
CA GLU A 358 -0.24 6.80 15.71
C GLU A 358 -0.38 7.63 14.42
N LEU A 359 0.70 8.21 13.91
CA LEU A 359 0.70 9.02 12.69
C LEU A 359 1.88 8.64 11.79
N ASN A 360 1.60 8.00 10.68
CA ASN A 360 2.59 7.60 9.67
C ASN A 360 3.00 8.77 8.75
N GLY A 361 4.15 8.63 8.10
CA GLY A 361 4.67 9.60 7.13
C GLY A 361 5.39 10.78 7.76
N ARG A 362 5.88 10.61 9.02
CA ARG A 362 6.85 11.49 9.66
C ARG A 362 8.23 10.87 9.56
N TYR A 363 9.24 11.67 9.31
CA TYR A 363 10.62 11.21 9.11
C TYR A 363 11.58 11.90 10.08
N SER A 364 12.56 11.17 10.58
CA SER A 364 13.77 11.79 11.16
C SER A 364 14.68 12.30 10.03
N ILE A 365 15.65 13.15 10.37
CA ILE A 365 16.68 13.59 9.42
C ILE A 365 17.47 12.40 8.93
N GLU A 366 17.87 11.50 9.82
CA GLU A 366 18.67 10.31 9.53
C GLU A 366 17.95 9.37 8.55
N GLU A 367 16.65 9.12 8.75
CA GLU A 367 15.84 8.32 7.82
C GLU A 367 15.75 8.99 6.45
N MET A 368 15.56 10.31 6.41
CA MET A 368 15.45 11.03 5.14
C MET A 368 16.80 11.13 4.43
N ASP A 369 17.90 11.32 5.14
CA ASP A 369 19.25 11.28 4.58
C ASP A 369 19.57 9.90 3.98
N GLN A 370 19.13 8.82 4.62
CA GLN A 370 19.25 7.47 4.07
C GLN A 370 18.45 7.31 2.78
N ILE A 371 17.18 7.74 2.75
CA ILE A 371 16.32 7.72 1.57
C ILE A 371 16.95 8.49 0.40
N VAL A 372 17.48 9.68 0.66
CA VAL A 372 18.18 10.52 -0.33
C VAL A 372 19.42 9.81 -0.87
N ALA A 373 20.22 9.21 0.01
CA ALA A 373 21.43 8.48 -0.37
C ALA A 373 21.10 7.22 -1.21
N GLU A 374 20.10 6.43 -0.81
CA GLU A 374 19.65 5.24 -1.53
C GLU A 374 19.06 5.57 -2.92
N ALA A 375 18.45 6.75 -3.07
CA ALA A 375 18.02 7.27 -4.37
C ALA A 375 19.19 7.70 -5.26
N GLY A 376 20.42 7.74 -4.73
CA GLY A 376 21.61 8.19 -5.43
C GLY A 376 21.65 9.71 -5.62
N LEU A 377 21.09 10.43 -4.68
CA LEU A 377 21.07 11.88 -4.60
C LEU A 377 22.11 12.38 -3.57
N TYR A 378 22.43 13.67 -3.65
CA TYR A 378 23.26 14.38 -2.69
C TYR A 378 22.53 15.67 -2.27
N PRO A 379 22.33 15.92 -0.97
CA PRO A 379 21.69 17.13 -0.51
C PRO A 379 22.64 18.33 -0.64
N LEU A 380 22.23 19.36 -1.38
CA LEU A 380 22.91 20.67 -1.40
C LEU A 380 22.52 21.48 -0.16
N SER A 381 21.28 21.33 0.28
CA SER A 381 20.80 21.85 1.56
C SER A 381 19.79 20.88 2.17
N ALA A 382 19.79 20.80 3.50
CA ALA A 382 18.81 20.08 4.31
C ALA A 382 18.49 20.96 5.54
N CYS A 383 17.20 21.31 5.71
CA CYS A 383 16.78 22.21 6.78
C CYS A 383 15.62 21.61 7.56
N ARG A 384 15.70 21.71 8.89
CA ARG A 384 14.57 21.46 9.79
C ARG A 384 13.86 22.79 10.07
N ASN A 385 12.57 22.84 9.82
CA ASN A 385 11.77 24.02 9.99
C ASN A 385 10.65 23.75 11.01
N ASN A 386 10.74 24.34 12.17
CA ASN A 386 9.73 24.25 13.22
C ASN A 386 8.86 25.48 13.24
N PHE A 387 7.58 25.29 13.47
CA PHE A 387 6.60 26.34 13.69
C PHE A 387 5.54 25.84 14.67
N LEU A 388 4.80 26.78 15.27
CA LEU A 388 3.73 26.44 16.16
C LEU A 388 2.38 26.72 15.51
N MET A 389 1.39 25.97 15.89
CA MET A 389 -0.01 26.12 15.46
C MET A 389 -0.89 26.28 16.69
N SER A 390 -1.82 27.21 16.65
CA SER A 390 -2.87 27.34 17.64
C SER A 390 -4.25 27.24 17.00
N PHE A 391 -5.19 26.70 17.74
CA PHE A 391 -6.56 26.46 17.31
C PHE A 391 -7.52 27.04 18.36
N ASN A 392 -8.59 27.66 17.92
CA ASN A 392 -9.57 28.25 18.83
C ASN A 392 -10.43 27.21 19.55
N SER A 393 -10.53 25.99 19.00
CA SER A 393 -11.23 24.87 19.65
C SER A 393 -10.73 23.53 19.10
N TYR A 394 -11.08 22.45 19.80
CA TYR A 394 -10.80 21.08 19.32
C TYR A 394 -11.52 20.75 18.02
N GLU A 395 -12.75 21.25 17.83
CA GLU A 395 -13.50 21.06 16.58
C GLU A 395 -12.76 21.69 15.39
N MET A 396 -12.19 22.90 15.57
CA MET A 396 -11.36 23.54 14.53
C MET A 396 -10.07 22.76 14.26
N TYR A 397 -9.49 22.13 15.27
CA TYR A 397 -8.35 21.25 15.10
C TYR A 397 -8.72 20.00 14.29
N ILE A 398 -9.85 19.34 14.59
CA ILE A 398 -10.34 18.21 13.81
C ILE A 398 -10.65 18.60 12.35
N GLU A 399 -11.30 19.74 12.13
CA GLU A 399 -11.56 20.27 10.78
C GLU A 399 -10.25 20.55 10.01
N TYR A 400 -9.23 21.08 10.71
CA TYR A 400 -7.90 21.21 10.11
C TYR A 400 -7.32 19.87 9.70
N LEU A 401 -7.34 18.85 10.57
CA LEU A 401 -6.84 17.50 10.25
C LEU A 401 -7.57 16.86 9.05
N LYS A 402 -8.89 17.04 8.98
CA LYS A 402 -9.70 16.63 7.82
C LYS A 402 -9.26 17.36 6.56
N SER A 403 -9.10 18.69 6.63
CA SER A 403 -8.75 19.54 5.49
C SER A 403 -7.37 19.26 4.90
N ILE A 404 -6.46 18.67 5.66
CA ILE A 404 -5.12 18.26 5.20
C ILE A 404 -4.99 16.75 4.93
N GLY A 405 -6.10 15.99 5.00
CA GLY A 405 -6.12 14.57 4.78
C GLY A 405 -5.44 13.72 5.87
N THR A 406 -5.01 14.35 6.97
CA THR A 406 -4.34 13.63 8.07
C THR A 406 -5.32 12.80 8.90
N TYR A 407 -6.55 13.27 9.05
CA TYR A 407 -7.59 12.58 9.83
C TYR A 407 -7.82 11.13 9.36
N GLN A 408 -7.81 10.90 8.05
CA GLN A 408 -8.01 9.60 7.44
C GLN A 408 -6.77 8.67 7.52
N LYS A 409 -5.60 9.21 7.89
CA LYS A 409 -4.33 8.45 7.94
C LYS A 409 -4.01 7.87 9.32
N ILE A 410 -4.70 8.34 10.34
CA ILE A 410 -4.42 7.96 11.71
C ILE A 410 -4.93 6.54 11.92
N ASN A 411 -4.02 5.62 12.27
CA ASN A 411 -4.29 4.22 12.62
C ASN A 411 -5.05 3.37 11.59
N ASN A 412 -4.88 3.62 10.28
CA ASN A 412 -5.61 2.88 9.25
C ASN A 412 -7.15 3.00 9.32
N TYR A 413 -7.69 3.94 10.07
CA TYR A 413 -9.11 4.25 10.11
C TYR A 413 -9.56 4.92 8.81
N LEU A 414 -9.87 4.09 7.80
CA LEU A 414 -10.13 4.56 6.44
C LEU A 414 -11.60 4.81 6.15
N ASN A 415 -12.52 4.52 7.05
CA ASN A 415 -13.94 4.55 6.68
C ASN A 415 -14.92 5.04 7.74
N GLU A 416 -14.51 5.37 8.97
CA GLU A 416 -15.46 5.78 10.01
C GLU A 416 -14.83 6.81 10.95
N GLU A 417 -15.64 7.57 11.66
CA GLU A 417 -15.21 8.43 12.74
C GLU A 417 -14.27 7.68 13.70
N TRP A 418 -13.25 8.36 14.22
CA TRP A 418 -12.41 7.80 15.27
C TRP A 418 -13.28 7.21 16.37
N ASP A 419 -12.93 6.03 16.87
CA ASP A 419 -13.68 5.46 17.98
C ASP A 419 -13.71 6.44 19.15
N SER A 420 -14.75 6.35 19.97
CA SER A 420 -14.98 7.33 21.04
C SER A 420 -13.87 7.36 22.09
N GLU A 421 -13.13 6.27 22.24
CA GLU A 421 -12.02 6.15 23.20
C GLU A 421 -10.76 6.84 22.65
N PHE A 422 -10.40 6.59 21.41
CA PHE A 422 -9.28 7.27 20.76
C PHE A 422 -9.51 8.79 20.67
N ASN A 423 -10.73 9.20 20.32
CA ASN A 423 -11.09 10.62 20.25
C ASN A 423 -10.94 11.34 21.60
N LYS A 424 -11.31 10.66 22.72
CA LYS A 424 -11.07 11.20 24.08
C LYS A 424 -9.59 11.40 24.36
N VAL A 425 -8.76 10.43 24.03
CA VAL A 425 -7.30 10.52 24.23
C VAL A 425 -6.70 11.68 23.45
N VAL A 426 -7.11 11.87 22.19
CA VAL A 426 -6.63 13.01 21.38
C VAL A 426 -7.11 14.34 21.93
N LEU A 427 -8.37 14.43 22.38
CA LEU A 427 -8.93 15.63 23.01
C LEU A 427 -8.20 15.99 24.31
N GLU A 428 -7.92 15.01 25.18
CA GLU A 428 -7.17 15.24 26.42
C GLU A 428 -5.77 15.78 26.14
N ARG A 429 -5.06 15.22 25.17
CA ARG A 429 -3.74 15.68 24.76
C ARG A 429 -3.79 17.09 24.13
N PHE A 430 -4.79 17.35 23.29
CA PHE A 430 -5.02 18.65 22.71
C PHE A 430 -5.25 19.72 23.79
N ASN A 431 -6.12 19.45 24.76
CA ASN A 431 -6.42 20.37 25.86
C ASN A 431 -5.24 20.59 26.83
N ALA A 432 -4.30 19.64 26.87
CA ALA A 432 -3.08 19.79 27.66
C ALA A 432 -2.01 20.63 26.97
N SER A 433 -2.20 21.01 25.70
CA SER A 433 -1.22 21.71 24.86
C SER A 433 -1.69 23.11 24.52
N GLU A 434 -0.88 24.12 24.77
CA GLU A 434 -1.16 25.51 24.34
C GLU A 434 -0.96 25.66 22.83
N PHE A 435 0.04 24.96 22.29
CA PHE A 435 0.41 24.96 20.87
C PHE A 435 0.61 23.56 20.38
N ILE A 436 0.39 23.35 19.09
CA ILE A 436 0.69 22.11 18.37
C ILE A 436 1.89 22.37 17.47
N THR A 437 2.90 21.52 17.57
CA THR A 437 4.13 21.65 16.77
C THR A 437 3.89 21.26 15.32
N GLY A 438 4.32 22.14 14.40
CA GLY A 438 4.56 21.79 13.01
C GLY A 438 6.07 21.65 12.77
N GLU A 439 6.47 20.58 12.13
CA GLU A 439 7.85 20.36 11.73
C GLU A 439 7.91 19.90 10.29
N TYR A 440 8.73 20.54 9.47
CA TYR A 440 9.02 20.09 8.13
C TYR A 440 10.52 19.96 7.91
N LEU A 441 10.93 18.86 7.28
CA LEU A 441 12.26 18.67 6.72
C LEU A 441 12.21 19.10 5.25
N THR A 442 13.06 20.03 4.86
CA THR A 442 13.13 20.58 3.49
C THR A 442 14.50 20.31 2.91
N TYR A 443 14.53 19.73 1.72
CA TYR A 443 15.72 19.31 1.02
C TYR A 443 15.81 19.92 -0.38
N ASN A 444 17.02 20.30 -0.77
CA ASN A 444 17.41 20.61 -2.13
C ASN A 444 18.52 19.61 -2.53
N CYS A 445 18.26 18.76 -3.50
CA CYS A 445 19.12 17.64 -3.85
C CYS A 445 19.53 17.66 -5.32
N LYS A 446 20.73 17.14 -5.60
CA LYS A 446 21.29 16.97 -6.93
C LYS A 446 21.70 15.53 -7.17
N ASP A 447 21.78 15.10 -8.43
CA ASP A 447 22.31 13.78 -8.79
C ASP A 447 23.77 13.66 -8.34
N LYS A 448 24.06 12.70 -7.47
CA LYS A 448 25.40 12.46 -6.92
C LYS A 448 26.47 12.24 -7.98
N LYS A 449 26.14 11.56 -9.08
CA LYS A 449 27.08 11.30 -10.19
C LYS A 449 27.49 12.59 -10.88
N LYS A 450 26.60 13.56 -11.03
CA LYS A 450 26.86 14.84 -11.69
C LYS A 450 27.73 15.79 -10.88
N ILE A 451 27.78 15.62 -9.55
CA ILE A 451 28.68 16.39 -8.67
C ILE A 451 30.10 15.86 -8.81
N LEU A 452 30.28 14.52 -8.79
CA LEU A 452 31.60 13.86 -8.82
C LEU A 452 32.32 14.03 -10.18
N THR A 453 31.64 14.32 -11.26
CA THR A 453 32.25 14.55 -12.58
C THR A 453 32.78 15.97 -12.78
N ARG A 454 32.56 16.89 -11.82
CA ARG A 454 33.04 18.28 -11.86
C ARG A 454 34.24 18.54 -10.93
N SER A 455 34.59 17.57 -10.07
CA SER A 455 35.78 17.56 -9.21
C SER A 455 36.93 16.80 -9.90
#